data_da2462bc45198365a5e9a8bfc530e2a0
#
_entry.id   da2462bc45198365a5e9a8bfc530e2a0
#
_cell.length_a   1.000
_cell.length_b   1.000
_cell.length_c   1.000
_cell.angle_alpha   90.00
_cell.angle_beta   90.00
_cell.angle_gamma   90.00
#
_symmetry.space_group_name_H-M   'P 1'
#
loop_
_entity.id
_entity.type
_entity.pdbx_description
1 polymer ?
#
loop_
_entity_poly.entity_id
_entity_poly.type
_entity_poly.pdbx_seq_one_letter_code
_entity_poly.pdbx_strand_id
1 'polypeptide(L)'
;NMKNLAHNFRAVHYIHIPAAYSEYCSEKIITMELIKGKEVSEVMVHDYPEYNKKLIAKRGVKSYFKQIMIDGFFHADPHPGNMMIMENNVLCYIDEGMMGILDDDFREELAELILLLLSRNVDNIINQLIYMDILTPSQNTPELKADVNDIMNKYYGADLKDMHGGIQQLLKVMIKHNIQLPREFVMIGRGMALIEDTGM
;
A
#
# COMPACT_ATOMS: atom_id res chain seq x y z
N ASN A 1 -0.97 -8.80 -15.72
CA ASN A 1 -0.90 -8.49 -14.30
C ASN A 1 -1.08 -9.76 -13.46
N MET A 2 -2.23 -10.46 -13.53
CA MET A 2 -2.59 -11.66 -12.75
C MET A 2 -1.49 -12.72 -12.69
N LYS A 3 -0.89 -13.11 -13.84
CA LYS A 3 0.20 -14.11 -13.88
C LYS A 3 1.46 -13.65 -13.12
N ASN A 4 1.80 -12.36 -13.21
CA ASN A 4 2.95 -11.82 -12.49
C ASN A 4 2.69 -11.83 -10.98
N LEU A 5 1.50 -11.38 -10.56
CA LEU A 5 1.13 -11.39 -9.16
C LEU A 5 1.08 -12.81 -8.58
N ALA A 6 0.50 -13.78 -9.33
CA ALA A 6 0.50 -15.19 -8.94
C ALA A 6 1.93 -15.76 -8.79
N HIS A 7 2.85 -15.39 -9.69
CA HIS A 7 4.26 -15.78 -9.56
C HIS A 7 4.90 -15.23 -8.28
N ASN A 8 4.66 -13.96 -7.96
CA ASN A 8 5.22 -13.30 -6.79
C ASN A 8 4.69 -13.90 -5.48
N PHE A 9 3.44 -14.35 -5.47
CA PHE A 9 2.82 -14.94 -4.28
C PHE A 9 2.88 -16.47 -4.19
N ARG A 10 3.52 -17.18 -5.15
CA ARG A 10 3.57 -18.64 -5.20
C ARG A 10 4.02 -19.34 -3.91
N ALA A 11 4.85 -18.67 -3.08
CA ALA A 11 5.35 -19.18 -1.80
C ALA A 11 4.58 -18.62 -0.58
N VAL A 12 3.50 -17.85 -0.79
CA VAL A 12 2.75 -17.17 0.28
C VAL A 12 1.37 -17.82 0.42
N HIS A 13 1.26 -18.80 1.29
CA HIS A 13 0.06 -19.65 1.43
C HIS A 13 -1.22 -18.96 1.90
N TYR A 14 -1.12 -17.73 2.41
CA TYR A 14 -2.27 -16.96 2.86
C TYR A 14 -2.76 -15.93 1.84
N ILE A 15 -2.15 -15.89 0.65
CA ILE A 15 -2.59 -15.10 -0.51
C ILE A 15 -2.92 -16.04 -1.65
N HIS A 16 -4.05 -15.84 -2.29
CA HIS A 16 -4.47 -16.53 -3.48
C HIS A 16 -4.66 -15.54 -4.63
N ILE A 17 -4.19 -15.91 -5.80
CA ILE A 17 -4.44 -15.19 -7.05
C ILE A 17 -5.15 -16.15 -7.98
N PRO A 18 -6.34 -15.80 -8.50
CA PRO A 18 -7.12 -16.70 -9.34
C PRO A 18 -6.36 -17.15 -10.58
N ALA A 19 -6.51 -18.39 -10.96
CA ALA A 19 -5.97 -18.89 -12.21
C ALA A 19 -6.71 -18.25 -13.39
N ALA A 20 -5.95 -17.63 -14.33
CA ALA A 20 -6.52 -17.11 -15.58
C ALA A 20 -6.52 -18.19 -16.65
N TYR A 21 -7.67 -18.47 -17.25
CA TYR A 21 -7.83 -19.42 -18.35
C TYR A 21 -7.65 -18.70 -19.69
N SER A 22 -6.40 -18.57 -20.13
CA SER A 22 -6.02 -17.74 -21.29
C SER A 22 -6.73 -18.13 -22.57
N GLU A 23 -7.07 -19.40 -22.75
CA GLU A 23 -7.81 -19.93 -23.90
C GLU A 23 -9.25 -19.44 -23.99
N TYR A 24 -9.81 -18.95 -22.88
CA TYR A 24 -11.16 -18.37 -22.78
C TYR A 24 -11.15 -16.85 -22.56
N CYS A 25 -9.98 -16.22 -22.70
CA CYS A 25 -9.83 -14.78 -22.58
C CYS A 25 -9.79 -14.09 -23.95
N SER A 26 -10.22 -12.83 -23.99
CA SER A 26 -10.10 -11.97 -25.18
C SER A 26 -9.73 -10.53 -24.72
N GLU A 27 -9.63 -9.60 -25.67
CA GLU A 27 -9.36 -8.18 -25.35
C GLU A 27 -10.39 -7.55 -24.38
N LYS A 28 -11.61 -8.12 -24.31
CA LYS A 28 -12.71 -7.57 -23.52
C LYS A 28 -13.26 -8.53 -22.46
N ILE A 29 -12.74 -9.75 -22.40
CA ILE A 29 -13.23 -10.79 -21.50
C ILE A 29 -12.05 -11.46 -20.80
N ILE A 30 -12.13 -11.53 -19.49
CA ILE A 30 -11.22 -12.31 -18.64
C ILE A 30 -12.01 -13.47 -18.08
N THR A 31 -11.55 -14.70 -18.35
CA THR A 31 -12.09 -15.92 -17.74
C THR A 31 -11.09 -16.41 -16.71
N MET A 32 -11.52 -16.53 -15.47
CA MET A 32 -10.67 -16.93 -14.36
C MET A 32 -11.36 -17.91 -13.44
N GLU A 33 -10.60 -18.46 -12.51
CA GLU A 33 -11.07 -19.34 -11.44
C GLU A 33 -12.23 -18.72 -10.66
N LEU A 34 -13.27 -19.51 -10.40
CA LEU A 34 -14.37 -19.09 -9.55
C LEU A 34 -13.94 -19.15 -8.08
N ILE A 35 -13.86 -18.00 -7.45
CA ILE A 35 -13.45 -17.89 -6.05
C ILE A 35 -14.66 -18.10 -5.12
N LYS A 36 -14.52 -19.07 -4.21
CA LYS A 36 -15.49 -19.31 -3.14
C LYS A 36 -15.03 -18.58 -1.88
N GLY A 37 -15.70 -17.48 -1.56
CA GLY A 37 -15.37 -16.63 -0.41
C GLY A 37 -16.37 -15.50 -0.25
N LYS A 38 -16.07 -14.57 0.65
CA LYS A 38 -16.82 -13.34 0.88
C LYS A 38 -15.95 -12.13 0.56
N GLU A 39 -16.56 -11.04 0.14
CA GLU A 39 -15.82 -9.79 -0.05
C GLU A 39 -15.24 -9.30 1.29
N VAL A 40 -14.05 -8.71 1.22
CA VAL A 40 -13.39 -8.11 2.39
C VAL A 40 -14.29 -7.06 3.03
N SER A 41 -14.93 -6.21 2.22
CA SER A 41 -15.90 -5.21 2.67
C SER A 41 -17.02 -5.79 3.54
N GLU A 42 -17.59 -6.92 3.13
CA GLU A 42 -18.64 -7.61 3.86
C GLU A 42 -18.13 -8.20 5.19
N VAL A 43 -16.98 -8.89 5.14
CA VAL A 43 -16.37 -9.52 6.33
C VAL A 43 -15.97 -8.50 7.39
N MET A 44 -15.51 -7.31 6.98
CA MET A 44 -15.07 -6.29 7.94
C MET A 44 -16.25 -5.62 8.65
N VAL A 45 -17.39 -5.47 7.99
CA VAL A 45 -18.58 -4.81 8.55
C VAL A 45 -19.41 -5.77 9.40
N HIS A 46 -19.58 -7.02 8.95
CA HIS A 46 -20.43 -8.01 9.62
C HIS A 46 -19.60 -8.98 10.49
N ASP A 47 -20.24 -9.56 11.50
CA ASP A 47 -19.63 -10.60 12.33
C ASP A 47 -19.84 -11.97 11.70
N TYR A 48 -18.73 -12.55 11.26
CA TYR A 48 -18.64 -13.92 10.77
C TYR A 48 -17.68 -14.70 11.67
N PRO A 49 -18.15 -15.63 12.50
CA PRO A 49 -17.31 -16.35 13.48
C PRO A 49 -16.14 -17.12 12.85
N GLU A 50 -16.28 -17.52 11.59
CA GLU A 50 -15.26 -18.24 10.82
C GLU A 50 -14.09 -17.37 10.37
N TYR A 51 -14.22 -16.02 10.39
CA TYR A 51 -13.21 -15.10 9.93
C TYR A 51 -12.56 -14.32 11.07
N ASN A 52 -11.24 -14.34 11.10
CA ASN A 52 -10.43 -13.56 12.05
C ASN A 52 -10.00 -12.23 11.42
N LYS A 53 -10.76 -11.16 11.68
CA LYS A 53 -10.50 -9.80 11.12
C LYS A 53 -9.08 -9.32 11.37
N LYS A 54 -8.51 -9.53 12.59
CA LYS A 54 -7.13 -9.11 12.90
C LYS A 54 -6.08 -9.87 12.08
N LEU A 55 -6.31 -11.15 11.83
CA LEU A 55 -5.42 -11.96 10.99
C LEU A 55 -5.50 -11.52 9.54
N ILE A 56 -6.71 -11.27 9.05
CA ILE A 56 -6.96 -10.77 7.68
C ILE A 56 -6.25 -9.43 7.48
N ALA A 57 -6.45 -8.48 8.38
CA ALA A 57 -5.77 -7.19 8.39
C ALA A 57 -4.24 -7.33 8.31
N LYS A 58 -3.68 -8.14 9.21
CA LYS A 58 -2.24 -8.40 9.23
C LYS A 58 -1.73 -9.00 7.91
N ARG A 59 -2.50 -9.92 7.30
CA ARG A 59 -2.17 -10.54 6.01
C ARG A 59 -2.25 -9.52 4.87
N GLY A 60 -3.26 -8.66 4.86
CA GLY A 60 -3.41 -7.56 3.89
C GLY A 60 -2.22 -6.62 3.91
N VAL A 61 -1.91 -6.04 5.07
CA VAL A 61 -0.75 -5.16 5.25
C VAL A 61 0.55 -5.85 4.83
N LYS A 62 0.79 -7.09 5.29
CA LYS A 62 1.99 -7.84 4.93
C LYS A 62 2.11 -8.10 3.43
N SER A 63 0.99 -8.45 2.78
CA SER A 63 0.99 -8.71 1.33
C SER A 63 1.27 -7.44 0.54
N TYR A 64 0.69 -6.32 0.95
CA TYR A 64 0.89 -5.03 0.29
C TYR A 64 2.34 -4.54 0.45
N PHE A 65 2.87 -4.65 1.66
CA PHE A 65 4.28 -4.30 1.93
C PHE A 65 5.25 -5.16 1.11
N LYS A 66 4.97 -6.46 0.97
CA LYS A 66 5.75 -7.35 0.11
C LYS A 66 5.72 -6.90 -1.36
N GLN A 67 4.54 -6.56 -1.87
CA GLN A 67 4.38 -6.08 -3.25
C GLN A 67 5.22 -4.83 -3.52
N ILE A 68 5.26 -3.87 -2.57
CA ILE A 68 6.01 -2.62 -2.71
C ILE A 68 7.51 -2.87 -2.53
N MET A 69 7.91 -3.43 -1.38
CA MET A 69 9.32 -3.44 -0.96
C MET A 69 10.11 -4.60 -1.56
N ILE A 70 9.47 -5.74 -1.82
CA ILE A 70 10.16 -6.96 -2.28
C ILE A 70 9.97 -7.15 -3.78
N ASP A 71 8.71 -7.07 -4.24
CA ASP A 71 8.39 -7.43 -5.62
C ASP A 71 8.53 -6.25 -6.59
N GLY A 72 8.42 -5.00 -6.11
CA GLY A 72 8.36 -3.81 -6.96
C GLY A 72 7.17 -3.80 -7.92
N PHE A 73 6.21 -4.70 -7.70
CA PHE A 73 4.99 -4.86 -8.49
C PHE A 73 3.80 -4.93 -7.55
N PHE A 74 3.00 -3.86 -7.49
CA PHE A 74 1.98 -3.70 -6.47
C PHE A 74 0.62 -3.30 -7.03
N HIS A 75 -0.42 -3.69 -6.32
CA HIS A 75 -1.79 -3.31 -6.61
C HIS A 75 -2.01 -1.83 -6.28
N ALA A 76 -2.30 -1.03 -7.28
CA ALA A 76 -2.44 0.43 -7.11
C ALA A 76 -3.85 0.85 -6.64
N ASP A 77 -4.82 -0.07 -6.64
CA ASP A 77 -6.19 0.13 -6.18
C ASP A 77 -6.70 -1.07 -5.37
N PRO A 78 -6.10 -1.40 -4.21
CA PRO A 78 -6.48 -2.55 -3.37
C PRO A 78 -7.80 -2.27 -2.63
N HIS A 79 -8.83 -1.90 -3.38
CA HIS A 79 -10.16 -1.64 -2.84
C HIS A 79 -10.75 -2.92 -2.23
N PRO A 80 -11.48 -2.84 -1.10
CA PRO A 80 -12.07 -4.02 -0.45
C PRO A 80 -12.97 -4.88 -1.34
N GLY A 81 -13.63 -4.26 -2.32
CA GLY A 81 -14.42 -4.96 -3.33
C GLY A 81 -13.60 -5.70 -4.38
N ASN A 82 -12.28 -5.45 -4.44
CA ASN A 82 -11.33 -6.15 -5.32
C ASN A 82 -10.61 -7.31 -4.60
N MET A 83 -11.06 -7.63 -3.39
CA MET A 83 -10.48 -8.68 -2.56
C MET A 83 -11.57 -9.55 -1.94
N MET A 84 -11.32 -10.85 -1.89
CA MET A 84 -12.17 -11.82 -1.21
C MET A 84 -11.42 -12.54 -0.09
N ILE A 85 -12.17 -12.99 0.91
CA ILE A 85 -11.69 -13.87 1.98
C ILE A 85 -12.20 -15.27 1.72
N MET A 86 -11.28 -16.20 1.52
CA MET A 86 -11.53 -17.61 1.38
C MET A 86 -11.46 -18.32 2.75
N GLU A 87 -11.74 -19.62 2.79
CA GLU A 87 -11.53 -20.43 3.98
C GLU A 87 -10.12 -20.25 4.58
N ASN A 88 -9.98 -20.44 5.87
CA ASN A 88 -8.74 -20.26 6.62
C ASN A 88 -8.16 -18.81 6.56
N ASN A 89 -9.03 -17.84 6.31
CA ASN A 89 -8.68 -16.43 6.20
C ASN A 89 -7.65 -16.14 5.08
N VAL A 90 -7.69 -16.91 3.99
CA VAL A 90 -6.86 -16.66 2.82
C VAL A 90 -7.40 -15.44 2.06
N LEU A 91 -6.55 -14.43 1.83
CA LEU A 91 -6.87 -13.28 1.00
C LEU A 91 -6.72 -13.62 -0.47
N CYS A 92 -7.71 -13.25 -1.27
CA CYS A 92 -7.70 -13.42 -2.72
C CYS A 92 -7.89 -12.06 -3.40
N TYR A 93 -6.96 -11.68 -4.27
CA TYR A 93 -7.11 -10.52 -5.16
C TYR A 93 -7.87 -10.96 -6.41
N ILE A 94 -8.93 -10.22 -6.80
CA ILE A 94 -9.81 -10.59 -7.92
C ILE A 94 -9.85 -9.58 -9.06
N ASP A 95 -9.25 -8.40 -8.88
CA ASP A 95 -9.09 -7.39 -9.92
C ASP A 95 -7.66 -6.84 -9.88
N GLU A 96 -6.86 -7.16 -10.87
CA GLU A 96 -5.50 -6.66 -11.06
C GLU A 96 -5.41 -5.71 -12.26
N GLY A 97 -6.47 -4.95 -12.51
CA GLY A 97 -6.54 -3.99 -13.61
C GLY A 97 -5.54 -2.84 -13.44
N MET A 98 -5.37 -2.37 -12.21
CA MET A 98 -4.48 -1.25 -11.89
C MET A 98 -3.30 -1.72 -11.05
N MET A 99 -2.12 -1.83 -11.70
CA MET A 99 -0.87 -2.20 -11.03
C MET A 99 0.17 -1.08 -11.15
N GLY A 100 0.97 -0.92 -10.10
CA GLY A 100 2.16 -0.06 -10.08
C GLY A 100 3.43 -0.89 -10.23
N ILE A 101 4.46 -0.26 -10.80
CA ILE A 101 5.80 -0.84 -10.93
C ILE A 101 6.78 0.14 -10.31
N LEU A 102 7.65 -0.36 -9.45
CA LEU A 102 8.76 0.39 -8.85
C LEU A 102 10.06 -0.26 -9.31
N ASP A 103 10.98 0.54 -9.78
CA ASP A 103 12.34 0.07 -10.05
C ASP A 103 13.12 -0.18 -8.75
N ASP A 104 14.27 -0.79 -8.89
CA ASP A 104 15.09 -1.19 -7.74
C ASP A 104 15.62 0.03 -6.99
N ASP A 105 16.05 1.06 -7.73
CA ASP A 105 16.61 2.30 -7.16
C ASP A 105 15.57 3.01 -6.30
N PHE A 106 14.35 3.19 -6.82
CA PHE A 106 13.25 3.81 -6.04
C PHE A 106 12.89 2.98 -4.78
N ARG A 107 12.95 1.66 -4.86
CA ARG A 107 12.67 0.79 -3.70
C ARG A 107 13.74 0.91 -2.61
N GLU A 108 15.01 1.03 -3.00
CA GLU A 108 16.12 1.27 -2.07
C GLU A 108 15.98 2.65 -1.39
N GLU A 109 15.70 3.69 -2.16
CA GLU A 109 15.46 5.04 -1.65
C GLU A 109 14.25 5.10 -0.71
N LEU A 110 13.16 4.40 -1.06
CA LEU A 110 11.98 4.30 -0.21
C LEU A 110 12.27 3.55 1.09
N ALA A 111 13.07 2.48 1.04
CA ALA A 111 13.50 1.74 2.22
C ALA A 111 14.33 2.62 3.15
N GLU A 112 15.27 3.39 2.60
CA GLU A 112 16.07 4.35 3.38
C GLU A 112 15.19 5.43 4.00
N LEU A 113 14.25 6.01 3.24
CA LEU A 113 13.29 6.98 3.77
C LEU A 113 12.50 6.42 4.96
N ILE A 114 12.02 5.17 4.87
CA ILE A 114 11.31 4.50 5.98
C ILE A 114 12.22 4.36 7.21
N LEU A 115 13.48 3.96 7.04
CA LEU A 115 14.44 3.86 8.15
C LEU A 115 14.70 5.22 8.79
N LEU A 116 14.83 6.27 7.98
CA LEU A 116 15.01 7.64 8.46
C LEU A 116 13.78 8.16 9.22
N LEU A 117 12.57 7.83 8.76
CA LEU A 117 11.34 8.13 9.49
C LEU A 117 11.34 7.48 10.89
N LEU A 118 11.82 6.24 11.00
CA LEU A 118 11.96 5.55 12.29
C LEU A 118 13.03 6.19 13.18
N SER A 119 14.09 6.75 12.61
CA SER A 119 15.17 7.43 13.34
C SER A 119 14.77 8.82 13.88
N ARG A 120 13.67 9.39 13.41
CA ARG A 120 13.13 10.70 13.80
C ARG A 120 14.08 11.88 13.51
N ASN A 121 14.99 11.73 12.59
CA ASN A 121 15.88 12.82 12.21
C ASN A 121 15.31 13.59 11.02
N VAL A 122 14.64 14.71 11.32
CA VAL A 122 13.96 15.54 10.31
C VAL A 122 14.94 16.04 9.24
N ASP A 123 16.16 16.42 9.62
CA ASP A 123 17.16 16.89 8.65
C ASP A 123 17.53 15.79 7.65
N ASN A 124 17.73 14.57 8.13
CA ASN A 124 18.04 13.45 7.25
C ASN A 124 16.84 13.08 6.36
N ILE A 125 15.61 13.14 6.88
CA ILE A 125 14.39 12.92 6.08
C ILE A 125 14.31 13.94 4.95
N ILE A 126 14.51 15.22 5.24
CA ILE A 126 14.49 16.29 4.23
C ILE A 126 15.60 16.07 3.19
N ASN A 127 16.81 15.71 3.62
CA ASN A 127 17.91 15.43 2.71
C ASN A 127 17.62 14.24 1.80
N GLN A 128 17.01 13.18 2.34
CA GLN A 128 16.59 12.02 1.54
C GLN A 128 15.51 12.40 0.51
N LEU A 129 14.54 13.22 0.90
CA LEU A 129 13.52 13.72 -0.04
C LEU A 129 14.12 14.61 -1.14
N ILE A 130 15.20 15.35 -0.84
CA ILE A 130 15.95 16.11 -1.86
C ILE A 130 16.72 15.15 -2.78
N TYR A 131 17.35 14.12 -2.24
CA TYR A 131 18.07 13.10 -3.00
C TYR A 131 17.14 12.35 -3.97
N MET A 132 15.90 12.08 -3.56
CA MET A 132 14.84 11.46 -4.37
C MET A 132 14.17 12.44 -5.36
N ASP A 133 14.70 13.66 -5.54
CA ASP A 133 14.11 14.73 -6.38
C ASP A 133 12.63 15.09 -6.02
N ILE A 134 12.18 14.76 -4.82
CA ILE A 134 10.84 15.15 -4.31
C ILE A 134 10.85 16.58 -3.80
N LEU A 135 11.97 17.02 -3.21
CA LEU A 135 12.21 18.36 -2.73
C LEU A 135 13.36 19.01 -3.48
N THR A 136 13.24 20.29 -3.75
CA THR A 136 14.39 21.11 -4.15
C THR A 136 15.12 21.64 -2.90
N PRO A 137 16.44 21.92 -2.98
CA PRO A 137 17.17 22.53 -1.86
C PRO A 137 16.56 23.83 -1.35
N SER A 138 15.90 24.61 -2.21
CA SER A 138 15.23 25.85 -1.86
C SER A 138 13.97 25.67 -1.01
N GLN A 139 13.37 24.48 -1.04
CA GLN A 139 12.21 24.11 -0.20
C GLN A 139 12.61 23.63 1.19
N ASN A 140 13.91 23.45 1.47
CA ASN A 140 14.42 23.09 2.80
C ASN A 140 14.36 24.31 3.74
N THR A 141 13.17 24.65 4.19
CA THR A 141 12.90 25.80 5.06
C THR A 141 12.66 25.37 6.52
N PRO A 142 12.89 26.26 7.49
CA PRO A 142 12.54 26.00 8.89
C PRO A 142 11.07 25.63 9.09
N GLU A 143 10.18 26.23 8.29
CA GLU A 143 8.74 25.99 8.37
C GLU A 143 8.40 24.55 7.89
N LEU A 144 9.01 24.08 6.81
CA LEU A 144 8.82 22.69 6.36
C LEU A 144 9.32 21.70 7.41
N LYS A 145 10.50 21.96 7.99
CA LYS A 145 11.06 21.12 9.06
C LYS A 145 10.14 21.05 10.29
N ALA A 146 9.57 22.17 10.67
CA ALA A 146 8.62 22.25 11.78
C ALA A 146 7.35 21.41 11.47
N ASP A 147 6.76 21.58 10.29
CA ASP A 147 5.57 20.85 9.87
C ASP A 147 5.84 19.32 9.81
N VAL A 148 6.99 18.89 9.28
CA VAL A 148 7.39 17.48 9.25
C VAL A 148 7.60 16.94 10.68
N ASN A 149 8.25 17.70 11.54
CA ASN A 149 8.45 17.31 12.95
C ASN A 149 7.12 17.16 13.69
N ASP A 150 6.15 18.02 13.43
CA ASP A 150 4.82 17.96 14.05
C ASP A 150 4.07 16.69 13.61
N ILE A 151 4.14 16.32 12.32
CA ILE A 151 3.57 15.06 11.83
C ILE A 151 4.24 13.88 12.52
N MET A 152 5.57 13.85 12.57
CA MET A 152 6.30 12.77 13.21
C MET A 152 5.95 12.62 14.70
N ASN A 153 5.87 13.72 15.43
CA ASN A 153 5.51 13.70 16.86
C ASN A 153 4.09 13.20 17.08
N LYS A 154 3.15 13.58 16.21
CA LYS A 154 1.75 13.22 16.32
C LYS A 154 1.49 11.74 16.00
N TYR A 155 2.18 11.18 14.99
CA TYR A 155 1.92 9.83 14.50
C TYR A 155 2.96 8.79 14.92
N TYR A 156 3.94 9.18 15.73
CA TYR A 156 4.94 8.23 16.22
C TYR A 156 4.32 7.25 17.23
N GLY A 157 4.42 5.96 16.93
CA GLY A 157 3.82 4.89 17.74
C GLY A 157 2.29 4.83 17.66
N ALA A 158 1.70 5.59 16.72
CA ALA A 158 0.29 5.48 16.40
C ALA A 158 -0.03 4.08 15.84
N ASP A 159 -1.18 3.55 16.20
CA ASP A 159 -1.71 2.33 15.59
C ASP A 159 -1.99 2.57 14.09
N LEU A 160 -2.06 1.49 13.32
CA LEU A 160 -2.41 1.55 11.88
C LEU A 160 -3.67 2.39 11.61
N LYS A 161 -4.59 2.44 12.57
CA LYS A 161 -5.83 3.25 12.52
C LYS A 161 -5.60 4.76 12.43
N ASP A 162 -4.46 5.23 12.87
CA ASP A 162 -4.12 6.66 12.87
C ASP A 162 -3.30 7.07 11.63
N MET A 163 -2.86 6.11 10.81
CA MET A 163 -2.05 6.37 9.62
C MET A 163 -2.80 7.17 8.56
N HIS A 164 -4.12 6.95 8.39
CA HIS A 164 -4.94 7.74 7.48
C HIS A 164 -4.85 9.25 7.77
N GLY A 165 -4.94 9.61 9.04
CA GLY A 165 -4.73 11.00 9.49
C GLY A 165 -3.32 11.51 9.18
N GLY A 166 -2.30 10.65 9.28
CA GLY A 166 -0.91 10.96 8.94
C GLY A 166 -0.74 11.26 7.45
N ILE A 167 -1.29 10.41 6.59
CA ILE A 167 -1.27 10.61 5.12
C ILE A 167 -1.98 11.90 4.73
N GLN A 168 -3.16 12.18 5.29
CA GLN A 168 -3.88 13.43 5.02
C GLN A 168 -3.10 14.67 5.46
N GLN A 169 -2.43 14.62 6.62
CA GLN A 169 -1.59 15.74 7.06
C GLN A 169 -0.35 15.90 6.20
N LEU A 170 0.29 14.80 5.80
CA LEU A 170 1.41 14.85 4.87
C LEU A 170 1.00 15.53 3.55
N LEU A 171 -0.13 15.14 2.97
CA LEU A 171 -0.65 15.77 1.75
C LEU A 171 -0.90 17.28 1.94
N LYS A 172 -1.42 17.72 3.10
CA LYS A 172 -1.61 19.14 3.41
C LYS A 172 -0.29 19.89 3.48
N VAL A 173 0.73 19.29 4.11
CA VAL A 173 2.09 19.88 4.18
C VAL A 173 2.69 20.00 2.78
N MET A 174 2.54 18.96 1.95
CA MET A 174 3.05 18.99 0.59
C MET A 174 2.39 20.10 -0.25
N ILE A 175 1.08 20.25 -0.17
CA ILE A 175 0.35 21.35 -0.85
C ILE A 175 0.82 22.71 -0.33
N LYS A 176 0.92 22.87 1.00
CA LYS A 176 1.35 24.12 1.67
C LYS A 176 2.73 24.59 1.18
N HIS A 177 3.65 23.64 0.97
CA HIS A 177 5.03 23.91 0.57
C HIS A 177 5.27 23.76 -0.94
N ASN A 178 4.20 23.63 -1.76
CA ASN A 178 4.28 23.45 -3.22
C ASN A 178 5.18 22.27 -3.62
N ILE A 179 5.09 21.14 -2.90
CA ILE A 179 5.84 19.93 -3.16
C ILE A 179 5.02 19.04 -4.09
N GLN A 180 5.60 18.60 -5.20
CA GLN A 180 4.96 17.67 -6.13
C GLN A 180 5.44 16.25 -5.84
N LEU A 181 4.50 15.40 -5.39
CA LEU A 181 4.80 13.97 -5.18
C LEU A 181 4.94 13.24 -6.51
N PRO A 182 5.97 12.40 -6.67
CA PRO A 182 6.02 11.42 -7.73
C PRO A 182 4.76 10.54 -7.75
N ARG A 183 4.38 10.11 -8.95
CA ARG A 183 3.18 9.29 -9.15
C ARG A 183 3.17 8.03 -8.29
N GLU A 184 4.33 7.43 -8.12
CA GLU A 184 4.58 6.21 -7.34
C GLU A 184 4.16 6.40 -5.87
N PHE A 185 4.55 7.51 -5.25
CA PHE A 185 4.15 7.85 -3.89
C PHE A 185 2.64 8.04 -3.73
N VAL A 186 2.02 8.69 -4.71
CA VAL A 186 0.56 8.90 -4.70
C VAL A 186 -0.18 7.56 -4.79
N MET A 187 0.30 6.65 -5.65
CA MET A 187 -0.29 5.32 -5.82
C MET A 187 -0.10 4.46 -4.57
N ILE A 188 1.08 4.45 -3.98
CA ILE A 188 1.38 3.73 -2.73
C ILE A 188 0.51 4.28 -1.60
N GLY A 189 0.48 5.60 -1.42
CA GLY A 189 -0.30 6.25 -0.37
C GLY A 189 -1.80 5.98 -0.50
N ARG A 190 -2.33 6.00 -1.72
CA ARG A 190 -3.73 5.63 -1.98
C ARG A 190 -4.01 4.17 -1.61
N GLY A 191 -3.15 3.25 -2.02
CA GLY A 191 -3.32 1.83 -1.72
C GLY A 191 -3.23 1.56 -0.21
N MET A 192 -2.31 2.22 0.51
CA MET A 192 -2.23 2.12 1.96
C MET A 192 -3.50 2.63 2.63
N ALA A 193 -4.02 3.80 2.21
CA ALA A 193 -5.25 4.36 2.76
C ALA A 193 -6.46 3.43 2.54
N LEU A 194 -6.57 2.79 1.37
CA LEU A 194 -7.64 1.84 1.09
C LEU A 194 -7.56 0.58 1.97
N ILE A 195 -6.36 0.07 2.24
CA ILE A 195 -6.16 -1.07 3.14
C ILE A 195 -6.54 -0.68 4.58
N GLU A 196 -6.23 0.54 5.00
CA GLU A 196 -6.57 1.06 6.33
C GLU A 196 -8.09 1.29 6.48
N ASP A 197 -8.76 1.89 5.49
CA ASP A 197 -10.20 2.14 5.49
C ASP A 197 -11.03 0.85 5.57
N THR A 198 -10.46 -0.28 5.17
CA THR A 198 -11.11 -1.60 5.32
C THR A 198 -11.11 -2.12 6.75
N GLY A 199 -10.50 -1.39 7.68
CA GLY A 199 -10.30 -1.87 9.05
C GLY A 199 -9.25 -2.98 9.14
N MET A 200 -8.47 -3.12 8.06
CA MET A 200 -7.30 -4.01 8.00
C MET A 200 -6.08 -3.41 8.66
#